data_f4630436633851168b2d8e6712ee774a
#
_entry.id   f4630436633851168b2d8e6712ee774a
#
_cell.length_a   1.000
_cell.length_b   1.000
_cell.length_c   1.000
_cell.angle_alpha   90.00
_cell.angle_beta   90.00
_cell.angle_gamma   90.00
#
_symmetry.space_group_name_H-M   'P 1'
#
loop_
_entity.id
_entity.type
_entity.pdbx_description
1 polymer ?
#
loop_
_entity_poly.entity_id
_entity_poly.type
_entity_poly.pdbx_seq_one_letter_code
_entity_poly.pdbx_strand_id
1 'polypeptide(L)'
;TGTQFGISLGIAYAYKDTDKLVVDLQPDGDLMFDLGALWVAAKYEIPMLVIMYNNRAYYNDWAHQIHMAHQRGTDPARANIGMDLEAPPPDFAHIAKGMGWYAEGPIDNPNDLEPALARAKAVVKRGEPALVDVVTQPR
;
A
#
# COMPACT_ATOMS: atom_id res chain seq x y z
N THR A 1 1.97 -8.57 9.93
CA THR A 1 0.94 -7.71 9.36
C THR A 1 0.94 -6.37 10.09
N GLY A 2 0.78 -5.25 9.35
CA GLY A 2 0.72 -3.90 9.92
C GLY A 2 2.06 -3.30 10.34
N THR A 3 3.19 -3.90 10.03
CA THR A 3 4.50 -3.40 10.46
C THR A 3 5.35 -2.83 9.32
N GLN A 4 5.03 -3.18 8.08
CA GLN A 4 5.88 -2.84 6.94
C GLN A 4 5.98 -1.33 6.74
N PHE A 5 4.84 -0.62 6.73
CA PHE A 5 4.83 0.82 6.49
C PHE A 5 5.62 1.59 7.56
N GLY A 6 5.45 1.25 8.85
CA GLY A 6 6.22 1.86 9.93
C GLY A 6 7.73 1.64 9.82
N ILE A 7 8.15 0.44 9.38
CA ILE A 7 9.56 0.13 9.12
C ILE A 7 10.09 0.96 7.95
N SER A 8 9.35 0.99 6.83
CA SER A 8 9.71 1.78 5.64
C SER A 8 9.80 3.26 5.93
N LEU A 9 8.88 3.79 6.75
CA LEU A 9 8.89 5.18 7.22
C LEU A 9 10.15 5.48 8.06
N GLY A 10 10.53 4.57 8.96
CA GLY A 10 11.77 4.70 9.74
C GLY A 10 13.02 4.70 8.87
N ILE A 11 13.06 3.83 7.83
CA ILE A 11 14.13 3.82 6.85
C ILE A 11 14.16 5.14 6.07
N ALA A 12 13.00 5.61 5.59
CA ALA A 12 12.91 6.87 4.86
C ALA A 12 13.37 8.07 5.70
N TYR A 13 13.00 8.09 6.99
CA TYR A 13 13.49 9.11 7.91
C TYR A 13 15.01 9.09 8.09
N ALA A 14 15.60 7.90 8.20
CA ALA A 14 17.05 7.75 8.33
C ALA A 14 17.83 8.23 7.08
N TYR A 15 17.19 8.20 5.91
CA TYR A 15 17.80 8.61 4.64
C TYR A 15 17.30 9.96 4.11
N LYS A 16 16.46 10.71 4.87
CA LYS A 16 15.77 11.89 4.35
C LYS A 16 16.71 13.00 3.89
N ASP A 17 17.88 13.13 4.52
CA ASP A 17 18.88 14.17 4.20
C ASP A 17 19.98 13.65 3.25
N THR A 18 19.68 12.62 2.48
CA THR A 18 20.59 12.01 1.50
C THR A 18 20.01 12.06 0.09
N ASP A 19 20.80 11.65 -0.90
CA ASP A 19 20.37 11.49 -2.29
C ASP A 19 19.61 10.17 -2.56
N LYS A 20 19.37 9.38 -1.53
CA LYS A 20 18.73 8.07 -1.65
C LYS A 20 17.23 8.21 -1.88
N LEU A 21 16.72 7.46 -2.85
CA LEU A 21 15.30 7.25 -3.03
C LEU A 21 14.86 6.02 -2.25
N VAL A 22 14.06 6.21 -1.23
CA VAL A 22 13.44 5.10 -0.51
C VAL A 22 12.13 4.73 -1.20
N VAL A 23 12.00 3.46 -1.57
CA VAL A 23 10.81 2.90 -2.20
C VAL A 23 10.26 1.80 -1.31
N ASP A 24 8.98 1.89 -1.01
CA ASP A 24 8.22 0.86 -0.30
C ASP A 24 7.26 0.18 -1.26
N LEU A 25 7.34 -1.15 -1.36
CA LEU A 25 6.36 -1.97 -2.07
C LEU A 25 5.31 -2.42 -1.05
N GLN A 26 4.24 -1.67 -0.93
CA GLN A 26 3.27 -1.76 0.16
C GLN A 26 2.05 -2.60 -0.21
N PRO A 27 1.73 -3.68 0.54
CA PRO A 27 0.45 -4.37 0.40
C PRO A 27 -0.72 -3.52 0.90
N ASP A 28 -1.86 -3.61 0.22
CA ASP A 28 -3.09 -2.92 0.58
C ASP A 28 -3.59 -3.29 1.99
N GLY A 29 -3.71 -4.58 2.27
CA GLY A 29 -4.16 -5.06 3.56
C GLY A 29 -3.22 -4.70 4.72
N ASP A 30 -1.91 -4.62 4.47
CA ASP A 30 -0.95 -4.25 5.52
C ASP A 30 -1.05 -2.75 5.87
N LEU A 31 -1.27 -1.88 4.87
CA LEU A 31 -1.46 -0.44 5.10
C LEU A 31 -2.74 -0.14 5.89
N MET A 32 -3.79 -0.96 5.76
CA MET A 32 -5.04 -0.79 6.52
C MET A 32 -4.83 -0.79 8.04
N PHE A 33 -3.76 -1.41 8.54
CA PHE A 33 -3.45 -1.45 9.97
C PHE A 33 -2.79 -0.18 10.49
N ASP A 34 -2.19 0.64 9.61
CA ASP A 34 -1.39 1.80 10.04
C ASP A 34 -1.56 3.03 9.12
N LEU A 35 -2.79 3.31 8.73
CA LEU A 35 -3.12 4.49 7.90
C LEU A 35 -2.66 5.81 8.55
N GLY A 36 -2.62 5.88 9.88
CA GLY A 36 -2.19 7.07 10.61
C GLY A 36 -0.73 7.43 10.38
N ALA A 37 0.12 6.46 10.06
CA ALA A 37 1.53 6.71 9.80
C ALA A 37 1.77 7.49 8.49
N LEU A 38 0.82 7.50 7.56
CA LEU A 38 0.86 8.41 6.40
C LEU A 38 0.96 9.88 6.83
N TRP A 39 0.15 10.29 7.81
CA TRP A 39 0.21 11.65 8.32
C TRP A 39 1.58 12.00 8.93
N VAL A 40 2.26 11.04 9.56
CA VAL A 40 3.60 11.25 10.14
C VAL A 40 4.61 11.60 9.05
N ALA A 41 4.59 10.90 7.91
CA ALA A 41 5.47 11.18 6.79
C ALA A 41 5.27 12.60 6.25
N ALA A 42 4.02 13.01 6.05
CA ALA A 42 3.70 14.35 5.58
C ALA A 42 4.10 15.43 6.60
N LYS A 43 3.79 15.22 7.89
CA LYS A 43 4.11 16.18 8.95
C LYS A 43 5.60 16.46 9.09
N TYR A 44 6.43 15.45 8.94
CA TYR A 44 7.87 15.56 9.12
C TYR A 44 8.65 15.65 7.80
N GLU A 45 7.93 15.85 6.69
CA GLU A 45 8.50 16.00 5.36
C GLU A 45 9.50 14.87 5.05
N ILE A 46 9.03 13.63 5.20
CA ILE A 46 9.84 12.42 4.97
C ILE A 46 9.61 11.97 3.53
N PRO A 47 10.58 12.19 2.62
CA PRO A 47 10.42 11.81 1.23
C PRO A 47 10.51 10.30 1.07
N MET A 48 9.47 9.69 0.52
CA MET A 48 9.44 8.28 0.17
C MET A 48 8.44 8.02 -0.95
N LEU A 49 8.71 7.01 -1.76
CA LEU A 49 7.80 6.52 -2.78
C LEU A 49 7.15 5.23 -2.30
N VAL A 50 5.85 5.26 -2.12
CA VAL A 50 5.05 4.06 -1.88
C VAL A 50 4.44 3.61 -3.18
N ILE A 51 4.75 2.39 -3.61
CA ILE A 51 4.10 1.69 -4.71
C ILE A 51 3.25 0.61 -4.08
N MET A 52 1.94 0.83 -4.11
CA MET A 52 1.01 -0.08 -3.48
C MET A 52 0.54 -1.12 -4.48
N TYR A 53 0.73 -2.39 -4.17
CA TYR A 53 0.14 -3.47 -4.95
C TYR A 53 -1.17 -3.90 -4.29
N ASN A 54 -2.24 -3.33 -4.81
CA ASN A 54 -3.59 -3.44 -4.30
C ASN A 54 -4.30 -4.63 -4.97
N ASN A 55 -4.34 -5.76 -4.29
CA ASN A 55 -5.07 -6.95 -4.74
C ASN A 55 -6.46 -7.05 -4.12
N ARG A 56 -6.87 -6.03 -3.35
CA ARG A 56 -8.16 -5.93 -2.66
C ARG A 56 -8.45 -7.07 -1.69
N ALA A 57 -7.39 -7.60 -1.06
CA ALA A 57 -7.57 -8.70 -0.12
C ALA A 57 -6.39 -8.87 0.85
N TYR A 58 -6.69 -9.41 2.03
CA TYR A 58 -5.69 -10.06 2.90
C TYR A 58 -5.38 -11.45 2.36
N TYR A 59 -4.82 -11.51 1.15
CA TYR A 59 -4.78 -12.76 0.41
C TYR A 59 -3.90 -13.84 1.03
N ASN A 60 -2.78 -13.47 1.64
CA ASN A 60 -1.93 -14.45 2.31
C ASN A 60 -2.68 -15.15 3.45
N ASP A 61 -3.45 -14.39 4.22
CA ASP A 61 -4.27 -14.91 5.31
C ASP A 61 -5.43 -15.74 4.77
N TRP A 62 -6.04 -15.29 3.67
CA TRP A 62 -7.10 -16.04 2.99
C TRP A 62 -6.60 -17.40 2.48
N ALA A 63 -5.47 -17.45 1.81
CA ALA A 63 -4.85 -18.70 1.35
C ALA A 63 -4.54 -19.63 2.53
N HIS A 64 -4.07 -19.08 3.65
CA HIS A 64 -3.84 -19.84 4.87
C HIS A 64 -5.14 -20.39 5.45
N GLN A 65 -6.22 -19.61 5.48
CA GLN A 65 -7.55 -20.07 5.94
C GLN A 65 -8.08 -21.24 5.08
N ILE A 66 -7.92 -21.17 3.75
CA ILE A 66 -8.28 -22.27 2.85
C ILE A 66 -7.49 -23.53 3.20
N HIS A 67 -6.19 -23.39 3.39
CA HIS A 67 -5.32 -24.53 3.76
C HIS A 67 -5.76 -25.15 5.10
N MET A 68 -6.03 -24.33 6.10
CA MET A 68 -6.50 -24.80 7.41
C MET A 68 -7.87 -25.45 7.34
N ALA A 69 -8.79 -24.94 6.49
CA ALA A 69 -10.09 -25.54 6.27
C ALA A 69 -9.95 -26.98 5.72
N HIS A 70 -9.09 -27.16 4.72
CA HIS A 70 -8.81 -28.50 4.18
C HIS A 70 -8.21 -29.44 5.23
N GLN A 71 -7.26 -28.98 6.03
CA GLN A 71 -6.66 -29.81 7.10
C GLN A 71 -7.68 -30.25 8.16
N ARG A 72 -8.68 -29.38 8.45
CA ARG A 72 -9.70 -29.64 9.48
C ARG A 72 -10.96 -30.30 8.93
N GLY A 73 -11.03 -30.53 7.62
CA GLY A 73 -12.24 -31.08 6.98
C GLY A 73 -13.45 -30.15 7.04
N THR A 74 -13.21 -28.83 7.13
CA THR A 74 -14.27 -27.81 7.12
C THR A 74 -14.42 -27.19 5.74
N ASP A 75 -15.54 -26.49 5.49
CA ASP A 75 -15.84 -25.89 4.20
C ASP A 75 -14.93 -24.70 3.89
N PRO A 76 -14.07 -24.76 2.85
CA PRO A 76 -13.18 -23.67 2.46
C PRO A 76 -13.91 -22.47 1.84
N ALA A 77 -15.19 -22.63 1.40
CA ALA A 77 -15.96 -21.55 0.81
C ALA A 77 -16.20 -20.37 1.77
N ARG A 78 -16.03 -20.61 3.08
CA ARG A 78 -16.17 -19.58 4.13
C ARG A 78 -14.85 -18.91 4.52
N ALA A 79 -13.74 -19.28 3.89
CA ALA A 79 -12.42 -18.76 4.22
C ALA A 79 -12.21 -17.28 3.81
N ASN A 80 -13.11 -16.73 3.00
CA ASN A 80 -13.09 -15.33 2.56
C ASN A 80 -13.63 -14.34 3.60
N ILE A 81 -14.31 -14.82 4.65
CA ILE A 81 -14.96 -13.93 5.63
C ILE A 81 -13.93 -13.03 6.30
N GLY A 82 -14.07 -11.71 6.08
CA GLY A 82 -13.15 -10.69 6.60
C GLY A 82 -11.81 -10.60 5.87
N MET A 83 -11.64 -11.32 4.74
CA MET A 83 -10.39 -11.33 3.98
C MET A 83 -10.43 -10.47 2.73
N ASP A 84 -11.61 -10.18 2.19
CA ASP A 84 -11.75 -9.30 1.02
C ASP A 84 -11.82 -7.81 1.42
N LEU A 85 -11.34 -6.96 0.52
CA LEU A 85 -11.36 -5.50 0.62
C LEU A 85 -12.09 -4.89 -0.60
N GLU A 86 -13.15 -5.54 -1.10
CA GLU A 86 -13.78 -5.16 -2.37
C GLU A 86 -15.10 -4.37 -2.24
N ALA A 87 -15.82 -4.49 -1.13
CA ALA A 87 -17.18 -3.98 -1.06
C ALA A 87 -17.46 -3.09 0.18
N PRO A 88 -17.12 -1.80 0.16
CA PRO A 88 -16.43 -1.04 -0.91
C PRO A 88 -14.92 -1.20 -0.84
N PRO A 89 -14.19 -1.10 -1.97
CA PRO A 89 -12.73 -1.07 -1.93
C PRO A 89 -12.25 0.26 -1.32
N PRO A 90 -11.24 0.23 -0.45
CA PRO A 90 -10.63 1.46 0.03
C PRO A 90 -10.00 2.27 -1.10
N ASP A 91 -10.22 3.58 -1.12
CA ASP A 91 -9.53 4.50 -2.03
C ASP A 91 -8.25 5.01 -1.35
N PHE A 92 -7.17 4.26 -1.50
CA PHE A 92 -5.90 4.57 -0.84
C PHE A 92 -5.27 5.85 -1.36
N ALA A 93 -5.43 6.16 -2.64
CA ALA A 93 -4.94 7.41 -3.21
C ALA A 93 -5.66 8.62 -2.58
N HIS A 94 -6.97 8.53 -2.37
CA HIS A 94 -7.74 9.58 -1.70
C HIS A 94 -7.37 9.70 -0.22
N ILE A 95 -7.21 8.58 0.48
CA ILE A 95 -6.77 8.54 1.88
C ILE A 95 -5.41 9.22 2.02
N ALA A 96 -4.44 8.86 1.18
CA ALA A 96 -3.11 9.46 1.20
C ALA A 96 -3.13 10.96 0.94
N LYS A 97 -3.94 11.43 -0.03
CA LYS A 97 -4.17 12.86 -0.27
C LYS A 97 -4.73 13.57 0.96
N GLY A 98 -5.71 12.94 1.64
CA GLY A 98 -6.28 13.46 2.88
C GLY A 98 -5.26 13.58 4.03
N MET A 99 -4.18 12.79 3.97
CA MET A 99 -3.07 12.81 4.92
C MET A 99 -1.90 13.71 4.49
N GLY A 100 -2.05 14.45 3.38
CA GLY A 100 -1.05 15.41 2.91
C GLY A 100 -0.02 14.86 1.93
N TRP A 101 -0.28 13.68 1.32
CA TRP A 101 0.61 13.08 0.33
C TRP A 101 0.24 13.51 -1.10
N TYR A 102 1.22 13.50 -1.97
CA TYR A 102 0.93 13.32 -3.38
C TYR A 102 0.50 11.87 -3.62
N ALA A 103 -0.60 11.65 -4.31
CA ALA A 103 -1.03 10.29 -4.61
C ALA A 103 -1.78 10.18 -5.94
N GLU A 104 -1.58 9.06 -6.63
CA GLU A 104 -2.29 8.68 -7.84
C GLU A 104 -2.84 7.26 -7.72
N GLY A 105 -4.00 7.05 -8.28
CA GLY A 105 -4.68 5.76 -8.32
C GLY A 105 -6.18 5.88 -8.04
N PRO A 106 -6.89 4.74 -8.06
CA PRO A 106 -6.36 3.40 -8.40
C PRO A 106 -5.97 3.29 -9.90
N ILE A 107 -4.79 2.75 -10.17
CA ILE A 107 -4.30 2.50 -11.54
C ILE A 107 -4.58 1.05 -11.88
N ASP A 108 -5.46 0.84 -12.85
CA ASP A 108 -5.89 -0.47 -13.33
C ASP A 108 -5.44 -0.76 -14.77
N ASN A 109 -5.00 0.29 -15.51
CA ASN A 109 -4.44 0.15 -16.84
C ASN A 109 -2.90 0.16 -16.79
N PRO A 110 -2.20 -0.90 -17.21
CA PRO A 110 -0.74 -0.96 -17.19
C PRO A 110 -0.03 0.17 -17.95
N ASN A 111 -0.65 0.75 -18.97
CA ASN A 111 -0.07 1.84 -19.74
C ASN A 111 0.03 3.15 -18.94
N ASP A 112 -0.77 3.29 -17.88
CA ASP A 112 -0.78 4.49 -17.04
C ASP A 112 0.25 4.40 -15.88
N LEU A 113 0.81 3.21 -15.64
CA LEU A 113 1.70 2.95 -14.52
C LEU A 113 3.03 3.72 -14.64
N GLU A 114 3.72 3.60 -15.77
CA GLU A 114 5.02 4.27 -15.97
C GLU A 114 4.91 5.80 -15.85
N PRO A 115 3.94 6.47 -16.50
CA PRO A 115 3.74 7.90 -16.31
C PRO A 115 3.46 8.31 -14.88
N ALA A 116 2.64 7.54 -14.14
CA ALA A 116 2.32 7.82 -12.74
C ALA A 116 3.55 7.69 -11.83
N LEU A 117 4.34 6.62 -12.02
CA LEU A 117 5.59 6.43 -11.28
C LEU A 117 6.60 7.54 -11.57
N ALA A 118 6.68 8.02 -12.81
CA ALA A 118 7.57 9.13 -13.17
C ALA A 118 7.17 10.42 -12.44
N ARG A 119 5.87 10.76 -12.37
CA ARG A 119 5.36 11.91 -11.62
C ARG A 119 5.61 11.78 -10.13
N ALA A 120 5.25 10.63 -9.54
CA ALA A 120 5.44 10.37 -8.12
C ALA A 120 6.93 10.45 -7.72
N LYS A 121 7.83 9.87 -8.52
CA LYS A 121 9.28 9.97 -8.32
C LYS A 121 9.76 11.44 -8.37
N ALA A 122 9.22 12.26 -9.26
CA ALA A 122 9.57 13.67 -9.33
C ALA A 122 9.13 14.43 -8.06
N VAL A 123 8.00 14.06 -7.48
CA VAL A 123 7.52 14.61 -6.19
C VAL A 123 8.49 14.25 -5.07
N VAL A 124 8.86 12.97 -4.95
CA VAL A 124 9.78 12.52 -3.88
C VAL A 124 11.14 13.19 -3.99
N LYS A 125 11.63 13.43 -5.19
CA LYS A 125 12.89 14.19 -5.41
C LYS A 125 12.81 15.64 -4.96
N ARG A 126 11.62 16.21 -4.75
CA ARG A 126 11.44 17.54 -4.18
C ARG A 126 11.32 17.53 -2.65
N GLY A 127 11.39 16.36 -2.02
CA GLY A 127 11.31 16.24 -0.57
C GLY A 127 9.92 15.89 -0.03
N GLU A 128 8.97 15.52 -0.90
CA GLU A 128 7.59 15.23 -0.51
C GLU A 128 7.31 13.72 -0.60
N PRO A 129 6.45 13.14 0.27
CA PRO A 129 6.03 11.76 0.14
C PRO A 129 5.03 11.56 -1.00
N ALA A 130 5.12 10.42 -1.70
CA ALA A 130 4.25 10.08 -2.81
C ALA A 130 3.77 8.62 -2.74
N LEU A 131 2.50 8.39 -3.10
CA LEU A 131 1.90 7.06 -3.18
C LEU A 131 1.30 6.83 -4.56
N VAL A 132 1.55 5.66 -5.13
CA VAL A 132 0.89 5.18 -6.35
C VAL A 132 0.13 3.90 -6.01
N ASP A 133 -1.20 3.96 -6.04
CA ASP A 133 -2.08 2.82 -5.81
C ASP A 133 -2.28 2.05 -7.11
N VAL A 134 -1.72 0.86 -7.19
CA VAL A 134 -1.73 0.01 -8.38
C VAL A 134 -2.63 -1.19 -8.12
N VAL A 135 -3.74 -1.25 -8.85
CA VAL A 135 -4.62 -2.43 -8.82
C VAL A 135 -3.91 -3.58 -9.48
N THR A 136 -3.62 -4.59 -8.69
CA THR A 136 -2.99 -5.81 -9.17
C THR A 136 -4.04 -6.88 -9.43
N GLN A 137 -3.62 -8.03 -9.92
CA GLN A 137 -4.52 -9.11 -10.27
C GLN A 137 -5.43 -9.46 -9.09
N PRO A 138 -6.75 -9.30 -9.23
CA PRO A 138 -7.71 -9.81 -8.26
C PRO A 138 -7.68 -11.34 -8.26
N ARG A 139 -8.10 -11.92 -7.20
CA ARG A 139 -8.09 -13.38 -7.04
C ARG A 139 -9.46 -13.97 -7.06
#